data_a8928167b72339bce0ab78c92e078f19
#
_entry.id   a8928167b72339bce0ab78c92e078f19
#
_cell.length_a   1.000
_cell.length_b   1.000
_cell.length_c   1.000
_cell.angle_alpha   90.00
_cell.angle_beta   90.00
_cell.angle_gamma   90.00
#
_symmetry.space_group_name_H-M   'P 1'
#
loop_
_entity.id
_entity.type
_entity.pdbx_description
1 polymer ?
#
loop_
_entity_poly.entity_id
_entity_poly.type
_entity_poly.pdbx_seq_one_letter_code
_entity_poly.pdbx_strand_id
1 'polypeptide(L)'
;EALAWGREKSVSRAFLASPGQRLTRGAVARLLYESAGQPAAHEECPFSDVSEKDAVAVGWAAGQGYLTGVGDGTYEPGRPVTRQEFAAILWRQAGTPEVPVQGLERFGDAGTVSEWARDAVLWCQQAGVMAGRSGDKLAPEDTITTAEALVMLERAAGLPDVGQLRDDLEILAAHHRPVGSQGEADAVRYLRDRFEEMGYSVTLQPYTDGQGRTGHNVAAVKAASVPDADILVLSAHHDSVPTAYGANDNASGVAALLYTAEALRNVPTDTEVRFLSFTDEENGKNGSRTYTASLTEEERTRIVGAIQFDMLGGLGSTGTLVCTVDGEANWVSDLLQKKNPGLESGVETASDHTSFQLSGIPAVLLMQRGRGYLYHSAADTAEQLDLYAIAAAADSAAAAAEEICSADTP
;
A
#
# COMPACT_ATOMS: atom_id res chain seq x y z
N GLU A 1 16.40 14.32 9.81
CA GLU A 1 15.14 13.59 10.09
C GLU A 1 15.42 12.41 11.04
N ALA A 2 16.11 11.34 10.68
CA ALA A 2 16.32 10.15 11.50
C ALA A 2 16.96 10.41 12.88
N LEU A 3 17.89 11.36 13.01
CA LEU A 3 18.42 11.76 14.32
C LEU A 3 17.40 12.53 15.16
N ALA A 4 16.45 13.23 14.55
CA ALA A 4 15.35 13.88 15.26
C ALA A 4 14.34 12.85 15.75
N TRP A 5 13.97 11.91 14.89
CA TRP A 5 13.14 10.74 15.22
C TRP A 5 13.77 9.94 16.38
N GLY A 6 15.07 9.64 16.32
CA GLY A 6 15.76 8.94 17.40
C GLY A 6 15.69 9.68 18.76
N ARG A 7 15.73 11.03 18.76
CA ARG A 7 15.53 11.82 19.99
C ARG A 7 14.10 11.71 20.51
N GLU A 8 13.12 11.78 19.63
CA GLU A 8 11.71 11.59 19.96
C GLU A 8 11.46 10.22 20.59
N LYS A 9 12.05 9.18 20.02
CA LYS A 9 12.00 7.80 20.54
C LYS A 9 12.91 7.54 21.74
N SER A 10 13.54 8.58 22.30
CA SER A 10 14.41 8.48 23.48
C SER A 10 15.65 7.61 23.28
N VAL A 11 16.13 7.46 22.05
CA VAL A 11 17.41 6.82 21.75
C VAL A 11 18.55 7.59 22.44
N SER A 12 19.44 6.86 23.07
CA SER A 12 20.50 7.45 23.91
C SER A 12 21.44 8.35 23.11
N ARG A 13 21.99 9.37 23.80
CA ARG A 13 22.96 10.31 23.20
C ARG A 13 24.20 9.61 22.63
N ALA A 14 24.55 8.44 23.17
CA ALA A 14 25.72 7.66 22.68
C ALA A 14 25.55 7.27 21.21
N PHE A 15 24.36 6.82 20.80
CA PHE A 15 24.06 6.53 19.40
C PHE A 15 23.99 7.82 18.57
N LEU A 16 23.25 8.80 19.04
CA LEU A 16 22.99 10.04 18.28
C LEU A 16 24.25 10.89 18.05
N ALA A 17 25.24 10.79 18.93
CA ALA A 17 26.51 11.51 18.81
C ALA A 17 27.50 10.88 17.81
N SER A 18 27.27 9.62 17.42
CA SER A 18 28.21 8.85 16.57
C SER A 18 27.50 8.22 15.37
N PRO A 19 26.90 9.01 14.45
CA PRO A 19 26.07 8.50 13.36
C PRO A 19 26.83 7.58 12.38
N GLY A 20 28.14 7.78 12.23
CA GLY A 20 29.00 6.93 11.38
C GLY A 20 29.54 5.66 12.07
N GLN A 21 29.21 5.44 13.35
CA GLN A 21 29.67 4.26 14.06
C GLN A 21 29.01 3.01 13.50
N ARG A 22 29.82 1.99 13.21
CA ARG A 22 29.36 0.65 12.84
C ARG A 22 28.75 -0.04 14.06
N LEU A 23 27.59 -0.65 13.85
CA LEU A 23 26.85 -1.30 14.95
C LEU A 23 27.28 -2.75 15.10
N THR A 24 27.39 -3.18 16.37
CA THR A 24 27.52 -4.58 16.75
C THR A 24 26.17 -5.16 17.13
N ARG A 25 26.05 -6.48 17.22
CA ARG A 25 24.80 -7.17 17.60
C ARG A 25 24.24 -6.68 18.94
N GLY A 26 25.08 -6.51 19.96
CA GLY A 26 24.67 -5.94 21.23
C GLY A 26 24.21 -4.48 21.14
N ALA A 27 24.89 -3.68 20.28
CA ALA A 27 24.46 -2.30 20.03
C ALA A 27 23.11 -2.23 19.30
N VAL A 28 22.85 -3.13 18.33
CA VAL A 28 21.57 -3.24 17.65
C VAL A 28 20.46 -3.61 18.64
N ALA A 29 20.67 -4.59 19.50
CA ALA A 29 19.67 -4.95 20.53
C ALA A 29 19.29 -3.74 21.42
N ARG A 30 20.30 -2.97 21.87
CA ARG A 30 20.04 -1.75 22.65
C ARG A 30 19.30 -0.68 21.84
N LEU A 31 19.68 -0.47 20.58
CA LEU A 31 19.02 0.50 19.73
C LEU A 31 17.54 0.15 19.51
N LEU A 32 17.22 -1.11 19.25
CA LEU A 32 15.84 -1.61 19.14
C LEU A 32 15.05 -1.40 20.42
N TYR A 33 15.62 -1.79 21.57
CA TYR A 33 15.00 -1.68 22.88
C TYR A 33 14.72 -0.21 23.26
N GLU A 34 15.69 0.69 23.04
CA GLU A 34 15.55 2.11 23.28
C GLU A 34 14.50 2.74 22.35
N SER A 35 14.52 2.41 21.05
CA SER A 35 13.54 2.94 20.08
C SER A 35 12.11 2.47 20.34
N ALA A 36 11.94 1.31 20.98
CA ALA A 36 10.65 0.79 21.44
C ALA A 36 10.16 1.43 22.76
N GLY A 37 10.90 2.39 23.32
CA GLY A 37 10.55 3.06 24.56
C GLY A 37 10.93 2.28 25.82
N GLN A 38 11.87 1.35 25.72
CA GLN A 38 12.37 0.52 26.84
C GLN A 38 11.24 -0.22 27.56
N PRO A 39 10.48 -1.05 26.88
CA PRO A 39 9.34 -1.75 27.46
C PRO A 39 9.79 -2.64 28.64
N ALA A 40 8.88 -2.90 29.59
CA ALA A 40 9.18 -3.82 30.70
C ALA A 40 9.56 -5.19 30.12
N ALA A 41 10.80 -5.62 30.37
CA ALA A 41 11.31 -6.92 29.93
C ALA A 41 11.16 -7.91 31.09
N HIS A 42 10.47 -8.99 30.86
CA HIS A 42 10.25 -10.08 31.83
C HIS A 42 11.03 -11.34 31.47
N GLU A 43 11.64 -11.39 30.31
CA GLU A 43 12.39 -12.55 29.84
C GLU A 43 13.86 -12.43 30.23
N GLU A 44 14.39 -13.51 30.78
CA GLU A 44 15.82 -13.64 31.01
C GLU A 44 16.57 -13.78 29.69
N CYS A 45 17.75 -13.18 29.60
CA CYS A 45 18.60 -13.34 28.42
C CYS A 45 19.01 -14.81 28.22
N PRO A 46 18.65 -15.43 27.07
CA PRO A 46 18.92 -16.87 26.89
C PRO A 46 20.38 -17.17 26.48
N PHE A 47 21.24 -16.18 26.38
CA PHE A 47 22.60 -16.31 25.83
C PHE A 47 23.67 -16.11 26.92
N SER A 48 24.64 -17.01 26.95
CA SER A 48 25.66 -17.09 27.99
C SER A 48 26.80 -16.06 27.85
N ASP A 49 26.98 -15.48 26.66
CA ASP A 49 28.07 -14.57 26.32
C ASP A 49 27.62 -13.07 26.33
N VAL A 50 26.40 -12.80 26.79
CA VAL A 50 25.88 -11.45 26.87
C VAL A 50 26.16 -10.83 28.24
N SER A 51 26.75 -9.64 28.26
CA SER A 51 27.03 -8.93 29.51
C SER A 51 25.75 -8.41 30.17
N GLU A 52 25.78 -8.21 31.51
CA GLU A 52 24.66 -7.61 32.26
C GLU A 52 24.13 -6.32 31.65
N LYS A 53 25.03 -5.51 31.08
CA LYS A 53 24.68 -4.24 30.40
C LYS A 53 23.73 -4.44 29.23
N ASP A 54 23.88 -5.52 28.50
CA ASP A 54 23.14 -5.81 27.26
C ASP A 54 22.02 -6.83 27.46
N ALA A 55 22.02 -7.52 28.63
CA ALA A 55 21.15 -8.66 28.89
C ALA A 55 19.65 -8.33 28.77
N VAL A 56 19.23 -7.17 29.30
CA VAL A 56 17.82 -6.74 29.23
C VAL A 56 17.39 -6.50 27.78
N ALA A 57 18.17 -5.76 27.01
CA ALA A 57 17.84 -5.45 25.62
C ALA A 57 17.89 -6.68 24.72
N VAL A 58 18.89 -7.54 24.90
CA VAL A 58 19.02 -8.78 24.14
C VAL A 58 17.92 -9.77 24.51
N GLY A 59 17.62 -9.95 25.81
CA GLY A 59 16.55 -10.81 26.29
C GLY A 59 15.19 -10.39 25.74
N TRP A 60 14.87 -9.10 25.84
CA TRP A 60 13.65 -8.56 25.26
C TRP A 60 13.55 -8.81 23.75
N ALA A 61 14.56 -8.46 22.97
CA ALA A 61 14.52 -8.58 21.52
C ALA A 61 14.52 -10.05 21.05
N ALA A 62 15.12 -10.96 21.84
CA ALA A 62 15.05 -12.41 21.60
C ALA A 62 13.66 -12.97 21.94
N GLY A 63 13.06 -12.54 23.06
CA GLY A 63 11.70 -12.90 23.44
C GLY A 63 10.64 -12.48 22.42
N GLN A 64 10.85 -11.32 21.79
CA GLN A 64 10.00 -10.86 20.67
C GLN A 64 10.28 -11.60 19.34
N GLY A 65 11.29 -12.47 19.29
CA GLY A 65 11.68 -13.16 18.05
C GLY A 65 12.46 -12.30 17.05
N TYR A 66 12.81 -11.06 17.39
CA TYR A 66 13.53 -10.14 16.46
C TYR A 66 14.99 -10.56 16.28
N LEU A 67 15.61 -11.08 17.34
CA LEU A 67 17.00 -11.50 17.36
C LEU A 67 17.13 -13.00 17.69
N THR A 68 18.10 -13.65 17.06
CA THR A 68 18.42 -15.07 17.29
C THR A 68 19.90 -15.22 17.67
N GLY A 69 20.23 -16.27 18.41
CA GLY A 69 21.61 -16.67 18.66
C GLY A 69 22.31 -17.24 17.44
N VAL A 70 23.58 -17.59 17.58
CA VAL A 70 24.40 -18.14 16.50
C VAL A 70 24.51 -19.70 16.55
N GLY A 71 23.75 -20.35 17.43
CA GLY A 71 23.55 -21.80 17.41
C GLY A 71 23.96 -22.57 18.65
N ASP A 72 24.93 -22.14 19.42
CA ASP A 72 25.50 -22.88 20.58
C ASP A 72 25.14 -22.28 21.96
N GLY A 73 24.05 -21.51 22.01
CA GLY A 73 23.64 -20.78 23.21
C GLY A 73 24.38 -19.46 23.39
N THR A 74 25.07 -18.99 22.35
CA THR A 74 25.75 -17.69 22.31
C THR A 74 25.06 -16.70 21.35
N TYR A 75 25.32 -15.41 21.56
CA TYR A 75 24.76 -14.29 20.79
C TYR A 75 25.79 -13.54 19.97
N GLU A 76 27.06 -13.58 20.37
CA GLU A 76 28.15 -12.79 19.78
C GLU A 76 27.89 -11.27 19.81
N PRO A 77 27.69 -10.64 20.99
CA PRO A 77 27.29 -9.22 21.11
C PRO A 77 28.30 -8.25 20.49
N GLY A 78 29.57 -8.64 20.38
CA GLY A 78 30.64 -7.83 19.78
C GLY A 78 30.76 -7.92 18.25
N ARG A 79 30.07 -8.86 17.60
CA ARG A 79 30.13 -9.06 16.15
C ARG A 79 29.42 -7.93 15.41
N PRO A 80 30.03 -7.33 14.37
CA PRO A 80 29.37 -6.33 13.52
C PRO A 80 28.11 -6.91 12.84
N VAL A 81 27.09 -6.07 12.65
CA VAL A 81 25.84 -6.41 11.95
C VAL A 81 25.91 -5.89 10.53
N THR A 82 25.60 -6.75 9.56
CA THR A 82 25.50 -6.35 8.15
C THR A 82 24.14 -5.72 7.84
N ARG A 83 24.04 -5.04 6.70
CA ARG A 83 22.79 -4.42 6.25
C ARG A 83 21.69 -5.44 6.00
N GLN A 84 22.02 -6.62 5.41
CA GLN A 84 21.05 -7.70 5.24
C GLN A 84 20.61 -8.34 6.57
N GLU A 85 21.50 -8.42 7.56
CA GLU A 85 21.11 -8.90 8.90
C GLU A 85 20.16 -7.90 9.58
N PHE A 86 20.40 -6.61 9.42
CA PHE A 86 19.53 -5.60 9.99
C PHE A 86 18.16 -5.58 9.27
N ALA A 87 18.14 -5.77 7.95
CA ALA A 87 16.90 -5.96 7.20
C ALA A 87 16.10 -7.16 7.73
N ALA A 88 16.75 -8.29 7.99
CA ALA A 88 16.09 -9.46 8.57
C ALA A 88 15.50 -9.21 9.97
N ILE A 89 16.13 -8.36 10.76
CA ILE A 89 15.62 -7.94 12.06
C ILE A 89 14.33 -7.14 11.89
N LEU A 90 14.33 -6.13 11.00
CA LEU A 90 13.15 -5.29 10.75
C LEU A 90 12.00 -6.07 10.12
N TRP A 91 12.30 -6.99 9.23
CA TRP A 91 11.30 -7.88 8.62
C TRP A 91 10.61 -8.77 9.67
N ARG A 92 11.38 -9.32 10.64
CA ARG A 92 10.79 -10.05 11.77
C ARG A 92 9.97 -9.14 12.68
N GLN A 93 10.43 -7.92 12.92
CA GLN A 93 9.67 -6.91 13.68
C GLN A 93 8.33 -6.57 13.02
N ALA A 94 8.27 -6.60 11.70
CA ALA A 94 7.06 -6.41 10.91
C ALA A 94 6.18 -7.68 10.81
N GLY A 95 6.53 -8.78 11.48
CA GLY A 95 5.76 -10.03 11.44
C GLY A 95 6.05 -10.92 10.25
N THR A 96 7.22 -10.79 9.63
CA THR A 96 7.65 -11.58 8.46
C THR A 96 6.65 -11.56 7.30
N PRO A 97 6.27 -10.36 6.81
CA PRO A 97 5.33 -10.25 5.71
C PRO A 97 5.82 -11.02 4.48
N GLU A 98 4.91 -11.66 3.78
CA GLU A 98 5.20 -12.30 2.51
C GLU A 98 5.71 -11.29 1.49
N VAL A 99 6.59 -11.75 0.62
CA VAL A 99 7.21 -10.94 -0.43
C VAL A 99 7.14 -11.68 -1.75
N PRO A 100 7.04 -10.95 -2.86
CA PRO A 100 7.11 -11.54 -4.19
C PRO A 100 8.47 -12.21 -4.44
N VAL A 101 8.48 -13.18 -5.33
CA VAL A 101 9.70 -13.96 -5.66
C VAL A 101 10.80 -13.13 -6.33
N GLN A 102 10.47 -11.99 -6.93
CA GLN A 102 11.38 -11.15 -7.72
C GLN A 102 11.33 -9.68 -7.27
N GLY A 103 12.36 -8.89 -7.63
CA GLY A 103 12.39 -7.45 -7.34
C GLY A 103 13.77 -6.87 -6.98
N LEU A 104 14.79 -7.72 -6.81
CA LEU A 104 16.16 -7.26 -6.54
C LEU A 104 17.01 -7.13 -7.79
N GLU A 105 16.56 -7.58 -8.94
CA GLU A 105 17.30 -7.72 -10.20
C GLU A 105 17.83 -6.37 -10.75
N ARG A 106 17.22 -5.27 -10.32
CA ARG A 106 17.66 -3.91 -10.65
C ARG A 106 18.98 -3.51 -9.98
N PHE A 107 19.42 -4.24 -8.97
CA PHE A 107 20.66 -3.97 -8.25
C PHE A 107 21.78 -4.87 -8.76
N GLY A 108 22.90 -4.26 -9.15
CA GLY A 108 24.05 -4.95 -9.72
C GLY A 108 24.73 -5.93 -8.76
N ASP A 109 24.47 -5.79 -7.45
CA ASP A 109 24.97 -6.66 -6.39
C ASP A 109 23.89 -7.55 -5.74
N ALA A 110 22.73 -7.68 -6.36
CA ALA A 110 21.63 -8.55 -5.85
C ALA A 110 22.08 -9.99 -5.60
N GLY A 111 23.00 -10.50 -6.40
CA GLY A 111 23.56 -11.86 -6.24
C GLY A 111 24.43 -12.04 -4.98
N THR A 112 24.79 -10.97 -4.26
CA THR A 112 25.53 -11.05 -3.00
C THR A 112 24.61 -11.09 -1.77
N VAL A 113 23.29 -10.93 -1.96
CA VAL A 113 22.31 -11.13 -0.90
C VAL A 113 22.26 -12.61 -0.56
N SER A 114 22.48 -12.95 0.71
CA SER A 114 22.38 -14.33 1.19
C SER A 114 20.96 -14.87 1.02
N GLU A 115 20.82 -16.14 0.67
CA GLU A 115 19.52 -16.77 0.43
C GLU A 115 18.56 -16.58 1.64
N TRP A 116 19.05 -16.79 2.85
CA TRP A 116 18.27 -16.61 4.07
C TRP A 116 17.80 -15.16 4.35
N ALA A 117 18.43 -14.17 3.73
CA ALA A 117 18.10 -12.76 3.92
C ALA A 117 17.31 -12.18 2.73
N ARG A 118 17.09 -12.97 1.69
CA ARG A 118 16.52 -12.49 0.42
C ARG A 118 15.15 -11.85 0.62
N ASP A 119 14.26 -12.53 1.32
CA ASP A 119 12.90 -12.03 1.56
C ASP A 119 12.91 -10.75 2.39
N ALA A 120 13.73 -10.70 3.43
CA ALA A 120 13.86 -9.54 4.29
C ALA A 120 14.43 -8.31 3.54
N VAL A 121 15.45 -8.52 2.71
CA VAL A 121 16.04 -7.44 1.88
C VAL A 121 15.03 -6.96 0.84
N LEU A 122 14.29 -7.89 0.22
CA LEU A 122 13.26 -7.58 -0.76
C LEU A 122 12.12 -6.78 -0.12
N TRP A 123 11.62 -7.23 1.04
CA TRP A 123 10.61 -6.49 1.81
C TRP A 123 11.08 -5.08 2.16
N CYS A 124 12.26 -4.94 2.77
CA CYS A 124 12.80 -3.64 3.14
C CYS A 124 12.96 -2.71 1.94
N GLN A 125 13.23 -3.28 0.76
CA GLN A 125 13.44 -2.54 -0.45
C GLN A 125 12.13 -2.07 -1.08
N GLN A 126 11.10 -2.92 -1.10
CA GLN A 126 9.75 -2.59 -1.57
C GLN A 126 9.07 -1.57 -0.65
N ALA A 127 9.13 -1.80 0.66
CA ALA A 127 8.60 -0.88 1.66
C ALA A 127 9.39 0.44 1.77
N GLY A 128 10.40 0.66 0.93
CA GLY A 128 11.23 1.87 1.00
C GLY A 128 12.09 2.00 2.26
N VAL A 129 12.10 0.97 3.12
CA VAL A 129 12.88 0.94 4.37
C VAL A 129 14.37 0.94 4.09
N MET A 130 14.82 0.11 3.14
CA MET A 130 16.21 -0.01 2.74
C MET A 130 16.43 0.59 1.35
N ALA A 131 17.12 1.72 1.26
CA ALA A 131 17.60 2.26 -0.01
C ALA A 131 18.96 1.69 -0.39
N GLY A 132 19.27 1.71 -1.69
CA GLY A 132 20.64 1.48 -2.17
C GLY A 132 21.61 2.55 -1.67
N ARG A 133 22.92 2.25 -1.66
CA ARG A 133 23.96 3.22 -1.23
C ARG A 133 24.38 4.16 -2.34
N SER A 134 24.67 3.63 -3.50
CA SER A 134 25.10 4.43 -4.64
C SER A 134 24.67 3.74 -5.94
N GLY A 135 23.89 4.45 -6.76
CA GLY A 135 23.43 3.92 -8.03
C GLY A 135 22.60 2.65 -7.84
N ASP A 136 23.13 1.54 -8.35
CA ASP A 136 22.46 0.23 -8.41
C ASP A 136 22.96 -0.77 -7.33
N LYS A 137 23.48 -0.32 -6.17
CA LYS A 137 24.04 -1.21 -5.14
C LYS A 137 23.25 -1.20 -3.84
N LEU A 138 22.88 -2.39 -3.35
CA LEU A 138 22.30 -2.62 -2.02
C LEU A 138 23.36 -2.65 -0.91
N ALA A 139 24.57 -3.14 -1.21
CA ALA A 139 25.65 -3.40 -0.27
C ALA A 139 25.21 -4.27 0.92
N PRO A 140 24.62 -5.48 0.70
CA PRO A 140 23.98 -6.27 1.75
C PRO A 140 24.96 -6.79 2.81
N GLU A 141 26.21 -7.06 2.43
CA GLU A 141 27.27 -7.57 3.32
C GLU A 141 28.02 -6.47 4.08
N ASP A 142 27.82 -5.22 3.70
CA ASP A 142 28.46 -4.12 4.39
C ASP A 142 27.90 -3.94 5.80
N THR A 143 28.77 -3.62 6.76
CA THR A 143 28.33 -3.32 8.14
C THR A 143 27.46 -2.08 8.17
N ILE A 144 26.32 -2.16 8.88
CA ILE A 144 25.41 -1.04 9.05
C ILE A 144 25.96 -0.01 10.03
N THR A 145 25.75 1.27 9.74
CA THR A 145 26.08 2.38 10.64
C THR A 145 24.87 2.80 11.48
N THR A 146 25.10 3.53 12.57
CA THR A 146 24.03 4.09 13.40
C THR A 146 23.06 4.94 12.60
N ALA A 147 23.55 5.81 11.71
CA ALA A 147 22.68 6.65 10.87
C ALA A 147 21.80 5.83 9.94
N GLU A 148 22.36 4.81 9.27
CA GLU A 148 21.59 3.94 8.40
C GLU A 148 20.54 3.15 9.18
N ALA A 149 20.89 2.62 10.35
CA ALA A 149 19.94 1.89 11.19
C ALA A 149 18.79 2.78 11.68
N LEU A 150 19.08 4.03 12.08
CA LEU A 150 18.04 4.99 12.48
C LEU A 150 17.12 5.37 11.30
N VAL A 151 17.67 5.56 10.09
CA VAL A 151 16.86 5.82 8.89
C VAL A 151 15.95 4.64 8.58
N MET A 152 16.47 3.41 8.66
CA MET A 152 15.67 2.21 8.40
C MET A 152 14.60 2.01 9.47
N LEU A 153 14.90 2.25 10.75
CA LEU A 153 13.93 2.19 11.85
C LEU A 153 12.83 3.24 11.72
N GLU A 154 13.19 4.51 11.42
CA GLU A 154 12.23 5.59 11.20
C GLU A 154 11.25 5.24 10.07
N ARG A 155 11.78 4.75 8.95
CA ARG A 155 10.97 4.34 7.80
C ARG A 155 10.08 3.14 8.12
N ALA A 156 10.62 2.12 8.78
CA ALA A 156 9.85 0.95 9.18
C ALA A 156 8.72 1.30 10.15
N ALA A 157 8.97 2.22 11.09
CA ALA A 157 7.97 2.70 12.05
C ALA A 157 6.88 3.59 11.41
N GLY A 158 7.15 4.15 10.24
CA GLY A 158 6.20 4.97 9.46
C GLY A 158 5.44 4.18 8.39
N LEU A 159 5.64 2.86 8.29
CA LEU A 159 4.90 2.05 7.32
C LEU A 159 3.43 1.94 7.70
N PRO A 160 2.53 2.00 6.71
CA PRO A 160 1.12 1.74 6.94
C PRO A 160 0.89 0.26 7.33
N ASP A 161 -0.17 0.00 8.08
CA ASP A 161 -0.66 -1.36 8.29
C ASP A 161 -1.36 -1.81 6.99
N VAL A 162 -0.79 -2.79 6.33
CA VAL A 162 -1.31 -3.36 5.07
C VAL A 162 -1.95 -4.75 5.26
N GLY A 163 -2.19 -5.16 6.50
CA GLY A 163 -2.77 -6.48 6.79
C GLY A 163 -4.14 -6.65 6.15
N GLN A 164 -5.07 -5.74 6.41
CA GLN A 164 -6.41 -5.80 5.84
C GLN A 164 -6.41 -5.60 4.32
N LEU A 165 -5.53 -4.74 3.78
CA LEU A 165 -5.36 -4.56 2.33
C LEU A 165 -4.92 -5.85 1.66
N ARG A 166 -4.04 -6.62 2.29
CA ARG A 166 -3.63 -7.96 1.84
C ARG A 166 -4.81 -8.91 1.80
N ASP A 167 -5.55 -9.02 2.91
CA ASP A 167 -6.71 -9.90 3.02
C ASP A 167 -7.76 -9.57 1.96
N ASP A 168 -8.08 -8.28 1.77
CA ASP A 168 -9.01 -7.81 0.74
C ASP A 168 -8.53 -8.22 -0.66
N LEU A 169 -7.25 -8.04 -0.97
CA LEU A 169 -6.65 -8.40 -2.25
C LEU A 169 -6.70 -9.90 -2.52
N GLU A 170 -6.29 -10.73 -1.54
CA GLU A 170 -6.26 -12.20 -1.67
C GLU A 170 -7.67 -12.78 -1.89
N ILE A 171 -8.66 -12.27 -1.15
CA ILE A 171 -10.05 -12.70 -1.31
C ILE A 171 -10.58 -12.33 -2.69
N LEU A 172 -10.34 -11.10 -3.15
CA LEU A 172 -10.79 -10.62 -4.45
C LEU A 172 -10.09 -11.36 -5.60
N ALA A 173 -8.81 -11.65 -5.47
CA ALA A 173 -8.03 -12.35 -6.49
C ALA A 173 -8.12 -13.89 -6.41
N ALA A 174 -8.93 -14.46 -5.49
CA ALA A 174 -9.05 -15.91 -5.35
C ALA A 174 -9.70 -16.60 -6.55
N HIS A 175 -10.52 -15.88 -7.31
CA HIS A 175 -11.28 -16.40 -8.44
C HIS A 175 -11.29 -15.45 -9.63
N HIS A 176 -11.44 -15.99 -10.85
CA HIS A 176 -11.74 -15.18 -12.02
C HIS A 176 -13.13 -14.54 -11.86
N ARG A 177 -13.27 -13.28 -12.23
CA ARG A 177 -14.46 -12.46 -11.97
C ARG A 177 -15.10 -11.86 -13.23
N PRO A 178 -15.19 -12.59 -14.37
CA PRO A 178 -15.87 -12.03 -15.53
C PRO A 178 -17.35 -11.79 -15.22
N VAL A 179 -17.94 -10.78 -15.87
CA VAL A 179 -19.33 -10.37 -15.67
C VAL A 179 -20.30 -11.58 -15.74
N GLY A 180 -21.20 -11.69 -14.75
CA GLY A 180 -22.17 -12.75 -14.62
C GLY A 180 -21.64 -14.08 -14.11
N SER A 181 -20.37 -14.15 -13.70
CA SER A 181 -19.77 -15.33 -13.10
C SER A 181 -20.04 -15.43 -11.59
N GLN A 182 -19.79 -16.63 -11.03
CA GLN A 182 -19.87 -16.83 -9.58
C GLN A 182 -18.78 -16.01 -8.87
N GLY A 183 -17.57 -15.89 -9.44
CA GLY A 183 -16.49 -15.12 -8.86
C GLY A 183 -16.83 -13.63 -8.77
N GLU A 184 -17.49 -13.06 -9.79
CA GLU A 184 -18.00 -11.67 -9.70
C GLU A 184 -19.08 -11.54 -8.61
N ALA A 185 -20.03 -12.46 -8.56
CA ALA A 185 -21.08 -12.44 -7.53
C ALA A 185 -20.52 -12.56 -6.11
N ASP A 186 -19.44 -13.31 -5.93
CA ASP A 186 -18.73 -13.43 -4.66
C ASP A 186 -18.00 -12.12 -4.30
N ALA A 187 -17.35 -11.47 -5.27
CA ALA A 187 -16.72 -10.16 -5.11
C ALA A 187 -17.73 -9.07 -4.75
N VAL A 188 -18.88 -9.02 -5.45
CA VAL A 188 -19.98 -8.09 -5.13
C VAL A 188 -20.49 -8.27 -3.70
N ARG A 189 -20.68 -9.54 -3.26
CA ARG A 189 -21.10 -9.82 -1.88
C ARG A 189 -20.05 -9.37 -0.88
N TYR A 190 -18.77 -9.71 -1.12
CA TYR A 190 -17.65 -9.30 -0.28
C TYR A 190 -17.57 -7.78 -0.14
N LEU A 191 -17.61 -7.05 -1.24
CA LEU A 191 -17.57 -5.59 -1.26
C LEU A 191 -18.73 -4.97 -0.48
N ARG A 192 -19.95 -5.45 -0.70
CA ARG A 192 -21.10 -5.00 0.07
C ARG A 192 -20.86 -5.17 1.56
N ASP A 193 -20.48 -6.37 1.99
CA ASP A 193 -20.29 -6.71 3.40
C ASP A 193 -19.17 -5.84 4.02
N ARG A 194 -18.06 -5.63 3.32
CA ARG A 194 -16.96 -4.76 3.76
C ARG A 194 -17.41 -3.30 3.94
N PHE A 195 -18.12 -2.73 2.96
CA PHE A 195 -18.63 -1.36 3.09
C PHE A 195 -19.69 -1.20 4.18
N GLU A 196 -20.57 -2.19 4.36
CA GLU A 196 -21.56 -2.19 5.44
C GLU A 196 -20.88 -2.28 6.82
N GLU A 197 -19.83 -3.08 6.99
CA GLU A 197 -18.99 -3.14 8.20
C GLU A 197 -18.34 -1.80 8.55
N MET A 198 -17.94 -1.03 7.54
CA MET A 198 -17.45 0.34 7.70
C MET A 198 -18.58 1.33 8.08
N GLY A 199 -19.85 0.92 7.98
CA GLY A 199 -21.02 1.74 8.30
C GLY A 199 -21.55 2.57 7.13
N TYR A 200 -21.14 2.26 5.91
CA TYR A 200 -21.64 2.93 4.70
C TYR A 200 -22.97 2.34 4.23
N SER A 201 -23.81 3.18 3.60
CA SER A 201 -25.03 2.72 2.94
C SER A 201 -24.68 2.12 1.58
N VAL A 202 -25.05 0.86 1.33
CA VAL A 202 -24.69 0.18 0.09
C VAL A 202 -25.91 -0.07 -0.78
N THR A 203 -25.76 0.20 -2.09
CA THR A 203 -26.74 -0.16 -3.13
C THR A 203 -26.06 -0.93 -4.24
N LEU A 204 -26.81 -1.86 -4.84
CA LEU A 204 -26.36 -2.63 -6.00
C LEU A 204 -27.12 -2.16 -7.23
N GLN A 205 -26.40 -1.70 -8.26
CA GLN A 205 -26.97 -1.32 -9.54
C GLN A 205 -26.77 -2.45 -10.54
N PRO A 206 -27.85 -3.14 -10.99
CA PRO A 206 -27.70 -4.22 -11.96
C PRO A 206 -27.33 -3.69 -13.34
N TYR A 207 -26.49 -4.45 -14.01
CA TYR A 207 -26.14 -4.29 -15.41
C TYR A 207 -26.32 -5.63 -16.13
N THR A 208 -26.91 -5.62 -17.31
CA THR A 208 -27.04 -6.82 -18.15
C THR A 208 -26.42 -6.54 -19.51
N ASP A 209 -25.46 -7.37 -19.92
CA ASP A 209 -24.78 -7.25 -21.18
C ASP A 209 -25.61 -7.72 -22.39
N GLY A 210 -25.08 -7.54 -23.59
CA GLY A 210 -25.71 -7.97 -24.82
C GLY A 210 -25.87 -9.50 -25.00
N GLN A 211 -25.28 -10.29 -24.10
CA GLN A 211 -25.37 -11.75 -24.05
C GLN A 211 -26.33 -12.25 -22.97
N GLY A 212 -26.95 -11.34 -22.21
CA GLY A 212 -27.86 -11.65 -21.12
C GLY A 212 -27.16 -12.02 -19.80
N ARG A 213 -25.86 -11.78 -19.67
CA ARG A 213 -25.13 -11.95 -18.41
C ARG A 213 -25.37 -10.72 -17.54
N THR A 214 -25.66 -10.94 -16.26
CA THR A 214 -25.96 -9.86 -15.32
C THR A 214 -24.86 -9.76 -14.26
N GLY A 215 -24.26 -8.60 -14.16
CA GLY A 215 -23.37 -8.17 -13.08
C GLY A 215 -23.97 -7.01 -12.30
N HIS A 216 -23.25 -6.51 -11.28
CA HIS A 216 -23.72 -5.44 -10.44
C HIS A 216 -22.62 -4.44 -10.11
N ASN A 217 -22.84 -3.17 -10.38
CA ASN A 217 -22.03 -2.14 -9.72
C ASN A 217 -22.37 -2.11 -8.22
N VAL A 218 -21.36 -1.94 -7.38
CA VAL A 218 -21.50 -1.73 -5.95
C VAL A 218 -21.30 -0.24 -5.67
N ALA A 219 -22.26 0.41 -5.04
CA ALA A 219 -22.18 1.81 -4.67
C ALA A 219 -22.35 1.96 -3.16
N ALA A 220 -21.28 2.35 -2.46
CA ALA A 220 -21.30 2.66 -1.04
C ALA A 220 -21.22 4.18 -0.85
N VAL A 221 -22.01 4.70 0.08
CA VAL A 221 -22.14 6.15 0.28
C VAL A 221 -21.80 6.52 1.72
N LYS A 222 -20.85 7.44 1.85
CA LYS A 222 -20.61 8.23 3.06
C LYS A 222 -21.41 9.53 2.92
N ALA A 223 -22.47 9.64 3.71
CA ALA A 223 -23.33 10.82 3.68
C ALA A 223 -22.60 12.07 4.17
N ALA A 224 -22.88 13.20 3.53
CA ALA A 224 -22.46 14.50 4.01
C ALA A 224 -23.27 14.93 5.25
N SER A 225 -22.72 15.84 6.02
CA SER A 225 -23.39 16.46 7.19
C SER A 225 -24.37 17.56 6.79
N VAL A 226 -24.36 18.01 5.53
CA VAL A 226 -25.18 19.08 5.00
C VAL A 226 -26.06 18.58 3.84
N PRO A 227 -27.26 19.15 3.63
CA PRO A 227 -28.08 18.82 2.47
C PRO A 227 -27.46 19.40 1.18
N ASP A 228 -27.81 18.80 0.05
CA ASP A 228 -27.40 19.21 -1.30
C ASP A 228 -25.86 19.38 -1.45
N ALA A 229 -25.12 18.58 -0.69
CA ALA A 229 -23.66 18.59 -0.63
C ALA A 229 -23.05 18.24 -1.98
N ASP A 230 -21.84 18.73 -2.23
CA ASP A 230 -20.98 18.25 -3.31
C ASP A 230 -20.74 16.74 -3.20
N ILE A 231 -20.39 16.11 -4.30
CA ILE A 231 -20.14 14.67 -4.37
C ILE A 231 -18.73 14.41 -4.87
N LEU A 232 -17.95 13.66 -4.11
CA LEU A 232 -16.68 13.09 -4.55
C LEU A 232 -16.89 11.61 -4.88
N VAL A 233 -16.38 11.16 -6.03
CA VAL A 233 -16.38 9.76 -6.43
C VAL A 233 -14.98 9.17 -6.28
N LEU A 234 -14.90 8.01 -5.61
CA LEU A 234 -13.72 7.15 -5.58
C LEU A 234 -14.13 5.81 -6.17
N SER A 235 -13.37 5.26 -7.13
CA SER A 235 -13.82 4.08 -7.86
C SER A 235 -12.72 3.11 -8.27
N ALA A 236 -13.12 1.86 -8.52
CA ALA A 236 -12.33 0.80 -9.13
C ALA A 236 -13.27 -0.16 -9.87
N HIS A 237 -12.77 -1.03 -10.76
CA HIS A 237 -13.59 -2.14 -11.26
C HIS A 237 -13.24 -3.44 -10.56
N HIS A 238 -14.21 -4.34 -10.36
CA HIS A 238 -13.99 -5.60 -9.67
C HIS A 238 -14.06 -6.81 -10.58
N ASP A 239 -14.48 -6.66 -11.82
CA ASP A 239 -14.41 -7.75 -12.78
C ASP A 239 -12.97 -8.01 -13.26
N SER A 240 -12.74 -9.12 -13.89
CA SER A 240 -11.49 -9.49 -14.53
C SER A 240 -11.76 -10.22 -15.83
N VAL A 241 -10.77 -10.28 -16.72
CA VAL A 241 -10.86 -11.13 -17.90
C VAL A 241 -11.02 -12.61 -17.50
N PRO A 242 -11.69 -13.46 -18.33
CA PRO A 242 -11.92 -14.88 -18.00
C PRO A 242 -10.65 -15.72 -17.82
N THR A 243 -9.51 -15.23 -18.29
CA THR A 243 -8.22 -15.95 -18.34
C THR A 243 -7.25 -15.56 -17.24
N ALA A 244 -7.58 -14.53 -16.42
CA ALA A 244 -6.71 -14.04 -15.36
C ALA A 244 -7.46 -13.96 -14.02
N TYR A 245 -6.72 -14.15 -12.93
CA TYR A 245 -7.23 -13.88 -11.58
C TYR A 245 -7.47 -12.39 -11.36
N GLY A 246 -6.77 -11.52 -12.12
CA GLY A 246 -6.93 -10.09 -12.06
C GLY A 246 -6.54 -9.52 -10.70
N ALA A 247 -5.40 -9.96 -10.16
CA ALA A 247 -4.89 -9.40 -8.90
C ALA A 247 -4.42 -7.97 -9.09
N ASN A 248 -3.59 -7.72 -10.12
CA ASN A 248 -3.20 -6.37 -10.51
C ASN A 248 -4.35 -5.67 -11.24
N ASP A 249 -5.03 -6.38 -12.17
CA ASP A 249 -6.13 -5.89 -12.98
C ASP A 249 -7.48 -6.59 -12.63
N ASN A 250 -8.29 -6.12 -11.65
CA ASN A 250 -8.04 -4.92 -10.86
C ASN A 250 -8.44 -5.12 -9.37
N ALA A 251 -8.12 -6.29 -8.78
CA ALA A 251 -8.31 -6.46 -7.35
C ALA A 251 -7.44 -5.46 -6.55
N SER A 252 -6.27 -5.04 -7.10
CA SER A 252 -5.40 -4.04 -6.49
C SER A 252 -6.07 -2.67 -6.33
N GLY A 253 -6.78 -2.22 -7.37
CA GLY A 253 -7.54 -0.96 -7.31
C GLY A 253 -8.73 -1.06 -6.37
N VAL A 254 -9.40 -2.22 -6.32
CA VAL A 254 -10.50 -2.45 -5.36
C VAL A 254 -9.99 -2.47 -3.92
N ALA A 255 -8.85 -3.11 -3.66
CA ALA A 255 -8.23 -3.10 -2.33
C ALA A 255 -7.79 -1.67 -1.92
N ALA A 256 -7.26 -0.86 -2.86
CA ALA A 256 -6.98 0.56 -2.64
C ALA A 256 -8.24 1.37 -2.32
N LEU A 257 -9.35 1.08 -3.02
CA LEU A 257 -10.66 1.71 -2.76
C LEU A 257 -11.16 1.39 -1.36
N LEU A 258 -11.11 0.12 -0.92
CA LEU A 258 -11.50 -0.30 0.43
C LEU A 258 -10.59 0.31 1.50
N TYR A 259 -9.28 0.34 1.28
CA TYR A 259 -8.31 0.98 2.17
C TYR A 259 -8.60 2.48 2.33
N THR A 260 -8.87 3.17 1.22
CA THR A 260 -9.24 4.60 1.24
C THR A 260 -10.57 4.81 1.98
N ALA A 261 -11.54 3.92 1.78
CA ALA A 261 -12.82 3.99 2.48
C ALA A 261 -12.65 3.83 4.01
N GLU A 262 -11.82 2.88 4.46
CA GLU A 262 -11.53 2.72 5.89
C GLU A 262 -10.83 3.97 6.46
N ALA A 263 -9.85 4.54 5.75
CA ALA A 263 -9.18 5.78 6.17
C ALA A 263 -10.17 6.95 6.35
N LEU A 264 -11.15 7.06 5.46
CA LEU A 264 -12.16 8.13 5.50
C LEU A 264 -13.32 7.85 6.46
N ARG A 265 -13.41 6.66 7.04
CA ARG A 265 -14.55 6.20 7.85
C ARG A 265 -14.98 7.20 8.91
N ASN A 266 -14.03 7.71 9.68
CA ASN A 266 -14.26 8.60 10.81
C ASN A 266 -13.96 10.08 10.51
N VAL A 267 -13.65 10.42 9.26
CA VAL A 267 -13.40 11.81 8.83
C VAL A 267 -14.74 12.53 8.73
N PRO A 268 -14.97 13.63 9.46
CA PRO A 268 -16.17 14.45 9.27
C PRO A 268 -16.20 15.03 7.85
N THR A 269 -17.37 15.10 7.23
CA THR A 269 -17.46 15.60 5.86
C THR A 269 -18.74 16.42 5.64
N ASP A 270 -18.63 17.52 4.90
CA ASP A 270 -19.71 18.28 4.29
C ASP A 270 -19.94 17.87 2.81
N THR A 271 -19.08 17.02 2.27
CA THR A 271 -19.14 16.44 0.92
C THR A 271 -19.61 15.00 1.00
N GLU A 272 -20.56 14.59 0.17
CA GLU A 272 -20.92 13.17 0.00
C GLU A 272 -19.80 12.41 -0.69
N VAL A 273 -19.33 11.30 -0.12
CA VAL A 273 -18.32 10.46 -0.78
C VAL A 273 -18.96 9.19 -1.28
N ARG A 274 -18.86 8.91 -2.57
CA ARG A 274 -19.33 7.68 -3.22
C ARG A 274 -18.15 6.79 -3.55
N PHE A 275 -18.10 5.60 -2.94
CA PHE A 275 -17.18 4.53 -3.28
C PHE A 275 -17.88 3.59 -4.25
N LEU A 276 -17.39 3.53 -5.48
CA LEU A 276 -18.01 2.78 -6.56
C LEU A 276 -17.10 1.64 -7.03
N SER A 277 -17.63 0.42 -7.07
CA SER A 277 -16.93 -0.69 -7.70
C SER A 277 -17.73 -1.16 -8.91
N PHE A 278 -17.13 -1.04 -10.10
CA PHE A 278 -17.81 -1.29 -11.37
C PHE A 278 -17.67 -2.74 -11.82
N THR A 279 -18.71 -3.24 -12.48
CA THR A 279 -18.73 -4.50 -13.23
C THR A 279 -18.43 -4.22 -14.70
N ASP A 280 -17.98 -5.25 -15.44
CA ASP A 280 -17.88 -5.27 -16.90
C ASP A 280 -17.04 -4.12 -17.50
N GLU A 281 -15.96 -3.74 -16.81
CA GLU A 281 -14.95 -2.80 -17.33
C GLU A 281 -14.23 -3.42 -18.52
N GLU A 282 -13.80 -4.67 -18.36
CA GLU A 282 -13.00 -5.45 -19.30
C GLU A 282 -13.62 -5.63 -20.70
N ASN A 283 -14.93 -5.48 -20.80
CA ASN A 283 -15.67 -5.52 -22.08
C ASN A 283 -16.06 -4.13 -22.58
N GLY A 284 -15.46 -3.07 -22.03
CA GLY A 284 -15.63 -1.70 -22.52
C GLY A 284 -16.24 -0.70 -21.54
N LYS A 285 -15.93 -0.83 -20.26
CA LYS A 285 -16.34 0.14 -19.21
C LYS A 285 -17.87 0.24 -19.07
N ASN A 286 -18.56 -0.89 -19.23
CA ASN A 286 -20.02 -0.87 -19.30
C ASN A 286 -20.67 -0.52 -17.96
N GLY A 287 -20.07 -0.95 -16.83
CA GLY A 287 -20.53 -0.60 -15.50
C GLY A 287 -20.48 0.90 -15.24
N SER A 288 -19.36 1.55 -15.46
CA SER A 288 -19.20 2.99 -15.25
C SER A 288 -20.03 3.83 -16.23
N ARG A 289 -20.16 3.38 -17.49
CA ARG A 289 -21.07 4.01 -18.46
C ARG A 289 -22.51 3.94 -18.01
N THR A 290 -22.96 2.78 -17.50
CA THR A 290 -24.30 2.61 -16.96
C THR A 290 -24.54 3.55 -15.76
N TYR A 291 -23.56 3.63 -14.87
CA TYR A 291 -23.61 4.53 -13.72
C TYR A 291 -23.71 6.00 -14.17
N THR A 292 -22.80 6.47 -14.98
CA THR A 292 -22.75 7.89 -15.43
C THR A 292 -23.99 8.26 -16.27
N ALA A 293 -24.53 7.32 -17.04
CA ALA A 293 -25.79 7.52 -17.77
C ALA A 293 -27.03 7.58 -16.87
N SER A 294 -27.00 6.98 -15.68
CA SER A 294 -28.10 7.00 -14.72
C SER A 294 -28.13 8.27 -13.85
N LEU A 295 -27.07 9.07 -13.84
CA LEU A 295 -27.00 10.31 -13.07
C LEU A 295 -28.02 11.33 -13.55
N THR A 296 -28.76 11.91 -12.61
CA THR A 296 -29.57 13.09 -12.87
C THR A 296 -28.68 14.29 -13.20
N GLU A 297 -29.24 15.33 -13.82
CA GLU A 297 -28.48 16.55 -14.09
C GLU A 297 -28.03 17.24 -12.79
N GLU A 298 -28.86 17.17 -11.75
CA GLU A 298 -28.53 17.67 -10.42
C GLU A 298 -27.32 16.92 -9.83
N GLU A 299 -27.34 15.59 -9.80
CA GLU A 299 -26.22 14.79 -9.30
C GLU A 299 -24.94 15.04 -10.11
N ARG A 300 -25.06 15.12 -11.45
CA ARG A 300 -23.93 15.41 -12.33
C ARG A 300 -23.26 16.74 -12.00
N THR A 301 -24.07 17.77 -11.71
CA THR A 301 -23.58 19.10 -11.34
C THR A 301 -22.89 19.09 -9.97
N ARG A 302 -23.38 18.25 -9.04
CA ARG A 302 -22.82 18.13 -7.69
C ARG A 302 -21.55 17.27 -7.64
N ILE A 303 -21.29 16.42 -8.65
CA ILE A 303 -20.04 15.62 -8.66
C ILE A 303 -18.88 16.55 -9.04
N VAL A 304 -18.10 16.91 -8.03
CA VAL A 304 -16.97 17.83 -8.21
C VAL A 304 -15.74 17.14 -8.77
N GLY A 305 -15.57 15.83 -8.53
CA GLY A 305 -14.45 15.08 -9.08
C GLY A 305 -14.60 13.58 -8.92
N ALA A 306 -13.79 12.83 -9.69
CA ALA A 306 -13.71 11.37 -9.61
C ALA A 306 -12.25 10.90 -9.61
N ILE A 307 -11.91 9.96 -8.73
CA ILE A 307 -10.60 9.31 -8.64
C ILE A 307 -10.81 7.81 -8.85
N GLN A 308 -10.26 7.28 -9.92
CA GLN A 308 -10.27 5.86 -10.25
C GLN A 308 -8.95 5.22 -9.83
N PHE A 309 -9.02 4.00 -9.29
CA PHE A 309 -7.88 3.14 -9.05
C PHE A 309 -7.88 1.99 -10.05
N ASP A 310 -6.77 1.79 -10.75
CA ASP A 310 -6.66 0.68 -11.69
C ASP A 310 -5.21 0.28 -11.89
N MET A 311 -4.92 -1.02 -11.70
CA MET A 311 -3.59 -1.59 -11.83
C MET A 311 -2.55 -0.89 -10.94
N LEU A 312 -2.56 -1.19 -9.66
CA LEU A 312 -1.61 -0.66 -8.68
C LEU A 312 -0.66 -1.76 -8.17
N GLY A 313 0.55 -1.38 -7.82
CA GLY A 313 1.50 -2.24 -7.10
C GLY A 313 2.13 -3.37 -7.90
N GLY A 314 1.96 -3.44 -9.22
CA GLY A 314 2.59 -4.49 -10.03
C GLY A 314 4.11 -4.46 -9.94
N LEU A 315 4.71 -5.64 -9.75
CA LEU A 315 6.16 -5.79 -9.65
C LEU A 315 6.88 -5.25 -10.89
N GLY A 316 7.97 -4.53 -10.64
CA GLY A 316 8.74 -3.88 -11.69
C GLY A 316 8.18 -2.52 -12.11
N SER A 317 7.04 -2.09 -11.59
CA SER A 317 6.59 -0.71 -11.72
C SER A 317 7.59 0.25 -11.06
N THR A 318 7.81 1.39 -11.70
CA THR A 318 8.75 2.41 -11.22
C THR A 318 8.07 3.62 -10.59
N GLY A 319 6.77 3.53 -10.30
CA GLY A 319 6.00 4.59 -9.66
C GLY A 319 4.53 4.58 -10.03
N THR A 320 3.78 5.52 -9.45
CA THR A 320 2.35 5.71 -9.71
C THR A 320 2.15 6.95 -10.57
N LEU A 321 1.28 6.84 -11.56
CA LEU A 321 0.84 7.91 -12.43
C LEU A 321 -0.52 8.44 -11.98
N VAL A 322 -0.75 9.72 -12.17
CA VAL A 322 -2.07 10.33 -12.22
C VAL A 322 -2.39 10.65 -13.68
N CYS A 323 -3.34 9.92 -14.24
CA CYS A 323 -3.66 9.99 -15.66
C CYS A 323 -4.99 10.71 -15.87
N THR A 324 -5.06 11.48 -16.96
CA THR A 324 -6.30 11.99 -17.56
C THR A 324 -6.45 11.40 -18.96
N VAL A 325 -7.64 11.54 -19.56
CA VAL A 325 -7.92 10.98 -20.90
C VAL A 325 -7.12 11.70 -22.01
N ASP A 326 -6.87 12.98 -21.85
CA ASP A 326 -6.25 13.86 -22.85
C ASP A 326 -4.83 14.34 -22.44
N GLY A 327 -4.38 14.03 -21.23
CA GLY A 327 -3.11 14.50 -20.69
C GLY A 327 -3.14 15.90 -20.13
N GLU A 328 -4.28 16.59 -20.22
CA GLU A 328 -4.44 17.93 -19.64
C GLU A 328 -4.76 17.81 -18.15
N ALA A 329 -4.05 18.58 -17.34
CA ALA A 329 -4.28 18.61 -15.91
C ALA A 329 -5.66 19.16 -15.58
N ASN A 330 -6.30 18.60 -14.57
CA ASN A 330 -7.49 19.14 -13.95
C ASN A 330 -7.26 19.33 -12.45
N TRP A 331 -8.15 20.01 -11.75
CA TRP A 331 -7.97 20.35 -10.35
C TRP A 331 -7.79 19.11 -9.44
N VAL A 332 -8.37 17.95 -9.81
CA VAL A 332 -8.20 16.69 -9.06
C VAL A 332 -6.77 16.18 -9.22
N SER A 333 -6.22 16.20 -10.44
CA SER A 333 -4.81 15.81 -10.67
C SER A 333 -3.84 16.75 -9.95
N ASP A 334 -4.11 18.07 -9.98
CA ASP A 334 -3.29 19.06 -9.28
C ASP A 334 -3.30 18.85 -7.77
N LEU A 335 -4.48 18.55 -7.20
CA LEU A 335 -4.62 18.26 -5.79
C LEU A 335 -3.86 16.98 -5.39
N LEU A 336 -4.00 15.89 -6.15
CA LEU A 336 -3.26 14.65 -5.90
C LEU A 336 -1.75 14.85 -5.94
N GLN A 337 -1.23 15.57 -6.94
CA GLN A 337 0.19 15.89 -7.05
C GLN A 337 0.68 16.84 -5.94
N LYS A 338 -0.18 17.73 -5.47
CA LYS A 338 0.11 18.55 -4.27
C LYS A 338 0.24 17.68 -3.02
N LYS A 339 -0.62 16.66 -2.86
CA LYS A 339 -0.58 15.73 -1.71
C LYS A 339 0.60 14.76 -1.80
N ASN A 340 0.90 14.29 -2.99
CA ASN A 340 2.04 13.41 -3.25
C ASN A 340 2.82 13.90 -4.48
N PRO A 341 3.89 14.69 -4.28
CA PRO A 341 4.75 15.18 -5.37
C PRO A 341 5.50 14.06 -6.13
N GLY A 342 5.45 12.82 -5.68
CA GLY A 342 5.98 11.65 -6.38
C GLY A 342 5.08 11.11 -7.47
N LEU A 343 3.83 11.57 -7.57
CA LEU A 343 2.92 11.21 -8.65
C LEU A 343 3.30 11.94 -9.93
N GLU A 344 3.49 11.19 -11.00
CA GLU A 344 3.78 11.75 -12.32
C GLU A 344 2.51 11.80 -13.17
N SER A 345 2.42 12.80 -14.04
CA SER A 345 1.31 12.91 -14.98
C SER A 345 1.38 11.84 -16.07
N GLY A 346 0.24 11.31 -16.47
CA GLY A 346 0.09 10.32 -17.53
C GLY A 346 -1.14 10.53 -18.39
N VAL A 347 -1.25 9.73 -19.43
CA VAL A 347 -2.41 9.66 -20.31
C VAL A 347 -2.89 8.22 -20.38
N GLU A 348 -4.17 8.00 -20.07
CA GLU A 348 -4.80 6.68 -20.23
C GLU A 348 -6.27 6.88 -20.63
N THR A 349 -6.75 6.04 -21.56
CA THR A 349 -8.12 6.11 -22.08
C THR A 349 -8.90 4.83 -21.86
N ALA A 350 -8.25 3.80 -21.30
CA ALA A 350 -8.76 2.44 -21.24
C ALA A 350 -9.36 2.04 -19.88
N SER A 351 -9.62 3.00 -18.96
CA SER A 351 -10.26 2.70 -17.68
C SER A 351 -11.48 3.59 -17.39
N ASP A 352 -12.22 3.28 -16.33
CA ASP A 352 -13.54 3.84 -15.98
C ASP A 352 -13.58 5.35 -15.76
N HIS A 353 -12.46 6.01 -15.39
CA HIS A 353 -12.36 7.48 -15.29
C HIS A 353 -12.80 8.18 -16.59
N THR A 354 -12.64 7.49 -17.74
CA THR A 354 -13.08 7.96 -19.04
C THR A 354 -14.59 8.24 -19.07
N SER A 355 -15.40 7.41 -18.43
CA SER A 355 -16.86 7.58 -18.40
C SER A 355 -17.28 8.87 -17.70
N PHE A 356 -16.57 9.25 -16.65
CA PHE A 356 -16.78 10.50 -15.92
C PHE A 356 -16.28 11.70 -16.73
N GLN A 357 -15.07 11.67 -17.27
CA GLN A 357 -14.50 12.78 -18.03
C GLN A 357 -15.32 13.07 -19.29
N LEU A 358 -15.79 12.03 -19.99
CA LEU A 358 -16.70 12.19 -21.14
C LEU A 358 -18.09 12.74 -20.75
N SER A 359 -18.48 12.61 -19.47
CA SER A 359 -19.71 13.19 -18.92
C SER A 359 -19.52 14.60 -18.39
N GLY A 360 -18.33 15.22 -18.62
CA GLY A 360 -17.99 16.56 -18.16
C GLY A 360 -17.58 16.68 -16.69
N ILE A 361 -17.32 15.55 -16.02
CA ILE A 361 -16.87 15.50 -14.63
C ILE A 361 -15.35 15.43 -14.61
N PRO A 362 -14.64 16.31 -13.88
CA PRO A 362 -13.19 16.18 -13.69
C PRO A 362 -12.84 14.81 -13.10
N ALA A 363 -12.06 14.03 -13.82
CA ALA A 363 -11.73 12.67 -13.40
C ALA A 363 -10.25 12.36 -13.64
N VAL A 364 -9.69 11.49 -12.81
CA VAL A 364 -8.33 10.98 -12.93
C VAL A 364 -8.28 9.50 -12.65
N LEU A 365 -7.24 8.87 -13.16
CA LEU A 365 -6.87 7.50 -12.86
C LEU A 365 -5.53 7.49 -12.13
N LEU A 366 -5.50 6.85 -10.96
CA LEU A 366 -4.27 6.44 -10.32
C LEU A 366 -3.92 5.03 -10.78
N MET A 367 -2.77 4.89 -11.44
CA MET A 367 -2.29 3.60 -11.94
C MET A 367 -0.77 3.48 -11.80
N GLN A 368 -0.26 2.27 -11.79
CA GLN A 368 1.17 2.02 -11.88
C GLN A 368 1.74 2.46 -13.23
N ARG A 369 3.04 2.81 -13.26
CA ARG A 369 3.73 3.07 -14.51
C ARG A 369 3.92 1.78 -15.30
N GLY A 370 3.23 1.67 -16.45
CA GLY A 370 3.26 0.51 -17.35
C GLY A 370 2.35 -0.63 -16.87
N ARG A 371 1.84 -1.39 -17.84
CA ARG A 371 0.90 -2.49 -17.58
C ARG A 371 1.56 -3.77 -17.08
N GLY A 372 2.89 -3.85 -17.16
CA GLY A 372 3.62 -5.07 -16.81
C GLY A 372 3.41 -6.23 -17.80
N TYR A 373 4.22 -7.27 -17.64
CA TYR A 373 4.19 -8.45 -18.51
C TYR A 373 3.15 -9.51 -18.08
N LEU A 374 2.54 -9.32 -16.90
CA LEU A 374 1.52 -10.23 -16.36
C LEU A 374 0.10 -9.84 -16.73
N TYR A 375 -0.09 -8.66 -17.34
CA TYR A 375 -1.38 -8.12 -17.75
C TYR A 375 -2.20 -9.14 -18.54
N HIS A 376 -3.44 -9.38 -18.14
CA HIS A 376 -4.41 -10.31 -18.71
C HIS A 376 -3.90 -11.77 -18.81
N SER A 377 -3.00 -12.17 -17.91
CA SER A 377 -2.44 -13.52 -17.88
C SER A 377 -2.81 -14.28 -16.60
N ALA A 378 -2.73 -15.60 -16.63
CA ALA A 378 -2.94 -16.44 -15.45
C ALA A 378 -1.87 -16.24 -14.34
N ALA A 379 -0.80 -15.51 -14.64
CA ALA A 379 0.25 -15.16 -13.68
C ALA A 379 -0.02 -13.83 -12.96
N ASP A 380 -1.13 -13.15 -13.27
CA ASP A 380 -1.58 -11.98 -12.51
C ASP A 380 -2.23 -12.44 -11.19
N THR A 381 -1.38 -12.64 -10.18
CA THR A 381 -1.72 -13.16 -8.85
C THR A 381 -1.27 -12.20 -7.75
N ALA A 382 -1.85 -12.32 -6.55
CA ALA A 382 -1.61 -11.41 -5.44
C ALA A 382 -0.13 -11.35 -5.00
N GLU A 383 0.59 -12.48 -5.09
CA GLU A 383 2.01 -12.58 -4.74
C GLU A 383 2.92 -11.73 -5.66
N GLN A 384 2.40 -11.23 -6.78
CA GLN A 384 3.12 -10.38 -7.72
C GLN A 384 2.95 -8.89 -7.41
N LEU A 385 2.39 -8.51 -6.27
CA LEU A 385 2.05 -7.13 -5.96
C LEU A 385 2.82 -6.56 -4.76
N ASP A 386 3.16 -5.29 -4.88
CA ASP A 386 3.73 -4.47 -3.81
C ASP A 386 2.60 -3.76 -3.05
N LEU A 387 2.26 -4.28 -1.87
CA LEU A 387 1.18 -3.76 -1.02
C LEU A 387 1.45 -2.33 -0.55
N TYR A 388 2.72 -1.96 -0.34
CA TYR A 388 3.06 -0.60 0.10
C TYR A 388 2.90 0.42 -1.03
N ALA A 389 3.13 0.00 -2.27
CA ALA A 389 2.85 0.86 -3.43
C ALA A 389 1.33 1.07 -3.61
N ILE A 390 0.51 0.03 -3.37
CA ILE A 390 -0.95 0.14 -3.38
C ILE A 390 -1.41 1.08 -2.25
N ALA A 391 -0.93 0.87 -1.02
CA ALA A 391 -1.26 1.71 0.13
C ALA A 391 -0.85 3.18 -0.10
N ALA A 392 0.33 3.45 -0.66
CA ALA A 392 0.79 4.81 -0.95
C ALA A 392 -0.09 5.55 -1.97
N ALA A 393 -0.61 4.83 -2.97
CA ALA A 393 -1.58 5.39 -3.92
C ALA A 393 -2.92 5.70 -3.22
N ALA A 394 -3.40 4.77 -2.37
CA ALA A 394 -4.62 4.94 -1.58
C ALA A 394 -4.50 6.08 -0.56
N ASP A 395 -3.36 6.20 0.14
CA ASP A 395 -3.07 7.31 1.06
C ASP A 395 -3.10 8.67 0.34
N SER A 396 -2.59 8.71 -0.89
CA SER A 396 -2.61 9.94 -1.71
C SER A 396 -4.05 10.36 -2.03
N ALA A 397 -4.91 9.39 -2.36
CA ALA A 397 -6.32 9.64 -2.64
C ALA A 397 -7.09 10.00 -1.36
N ALA A 398 -6.81 9.32 -0.23
CA ALA A 398 -7.40 9.63 1.07
C ALA A 398 -7.07 11.07 1.50
N ALA A 399 -5.80 11.48 1.40
CA ALA A 399 -5.37 12.83 1.75
C ALA A 399 -5.97 13.92 0.84
N ALA A 400 -6.21 13.61 -0.45
CA ALA A 400 -6.93 14.50 -1.35
C ALA A 400 -8.42 14.57 -0.98
N ALA A 401 -9.04 13.43 -0.71
CA ALA A 401 -10.44 13.35 -0.30
C ALA A 401 -10.70 14.08 1.03
N GLU A 402 -9.81 13.96 2.02
CA GLU A 402 -9.90 14.71 3.28
C GLU A 402 -9.89 16.23 3.06
N GLU A 403 -9.04 16.75 2.15
CA GLU A 403 -9.04 18.18 1.82
C GLU A 403 -10.35 18.61 1.15
N ILE A 404 -10.89 17.78 0.26
CA ILE A 404 -12.19 18.04 -0.41
C ILE A 404 -13.33 18.00 0.62
N CYS A 405 -13.33 17.02 1.53
CA CYS A 405 -14.34 16.85 2.56
C CYS A 405 -14.38 17.98 3.60
N SER A 406 -13.31 18.77 3.72
CA SER A 406 -13.15 19.83 4.72
C SER A 406 -13.13 21.24 4.15
N ALA A 407 -13.20 21.41 2.83
CA ALA A 407 -13.12 22.70 2.15
C ALA A 407 -14.41 22.99 1.37
N ASP A 408 -14.82 24.25 1.31
CA ASP A 408 -15.73 24.71 0.27
C ASP A 408 -15.05 24.44 -1.09
N THR A 409 -15.53 23.47 -1.83
CA THR A 409 -14.96 23.08 -3.13
C THR A 409 -15.19 24.19 -4.15
N PRO A 410 -14.20 24.50 -5.03
CA PRO A 410 -14.29 25.62 -5.95
C PRO A 410 -15.36 25.49 -7.05
#